data_c2f97c762be94f36f9c6094ec286f1e5
#
_entry.id   c2f97c762be94f36f9c6094ec286f1e5
#
_cell.length_a   1.000
_cell.length_b   1.000
_cell.length_c   1.000
_cell.angle_alpha   90.00
_cell.angle_beta   90.00
_cell.angle_gamma   90.00
#
_symmetry.space_group_name_H-M   'P 1'
#
loop_
_entity.id
_entity.type
_entity.pdbx_description
1 polymer ?
#
loop_
_entity_poly.entity_id
_entity_poly.type
_entity_poly.pdbx_seq_one_letter_code
_entity_poly.pdbx_strand_id
1 'polypeptide(L)'
;EKTEADDKATNNKENTSDKKDDKKDSKDSKKGRYFKDVTNSEVRALLKDVTFKIIVNKNNSERVKAATIISNNLEAIGIKTEIKDLEDDEMTKALDKKDYDLALIGCELPAVSDATYIIKQLGYDDKQLDKYLNALQNANSEDEIKSTYKTLQKYVKEKAIFISFGILDDYVVLNGRLDGELICNDFNVYRGINTIKIKK
;
A
#
# COMPACT_ATOMS: atom_id res chain seq x y z
N GLU A 1 -40.67 21.80 -43.96
CA GLU A 1 -41.67 20.73 -44.12
C GLU A 1 -41.52 19.80 -42.94
N LYS A 2 -42.31 19.97 -41.86
CA LYS A 2 -43.60 19.35 -41.59
C LYS A 2 -43.52 17.84 -41.70
N THR A 3 -43.81 17.03 -40.68
CA THR A 3 -44.98 16.91 -39.77
C THR A 3 -44.62 15.91 -38.69
N GLU A 4 -44.87 16.14 -37.41
CA GLU A 4 -46.06 15.81 -36.60
C GLU A 4 -46.37 14.30 -36.57
N ALA A 5 -46.32 13.75 -35.41
CA ALA A 5 -47.23 13.39 -34.31
C ALA A 5 -47.63 11.91 -34.41
N ASP A 6 -47.82 11.13 -33.43
CA ASP A 6 -48.75 11.06 -32.34
C ASP A 6 -48.53 9.84 -31.45
N ASP A 7 -48.62 10.07 -30.15
CA ASP A 7 -49.35 9.40 -29.10
C ASP A 7 -49.76 7.91 -29.24
N LYS A 8 -49.44 7.17 -28.18
CA LYS A 8 -50.45 6.56 -27.32
C LYS A 8 -49.89 5.90 -26.06
N ALA A 9 -50.33 6.45 -24.96
CA ALA A 9 -50.33 5.86 -23.63
C ALA A 9 -51.24 4.63 -23.53
N THR A 10 -50.89 3.69 -22.66
CA THR A 10 -51.85 2.89 -21.84
C THR A 10 -51.03 2.21 -20.72
N ASN A 11 -51.14 2.73 -19.56
CA ASN A 11 -51.88 2.40 -18.32
C ASN A 11 -51.81 0.96 -17.81
N ASN A 12 -51.40 0.91 -16.52
CA ASN A 12 -51.90 0.07 -15.42
C ASN A 12 -51.32 -1.34 -15.20
N LYS A 13 -50.63 -1.54 -14.05
CA LYS A 13 -51.32 -1.87 -12.77
C LYS A 13 -50.30 -1.97 -11.64
N GLU A 14 -50.65 -1.30 -10.56
CA GLU A 14 -50.21 -1.53 -9.19
C GLU A 14 -50.20 -3.01 -8.81
N ASN A 15 -49.18 -3.41 -8.07
CA ASN A 15 -49.42 -4.33 -6.97
C ASN A 15 -48.43 -4.02 -5.82
N THR A 16 -49.00 -3.47 -4.81
CA THR A 16 -48.55 -3.38 -3.44
C THR A 16 -48.38 -4.78 -2.87
N SER A 17 -47.24 -5.05 -2.28
CA SER A 17 -47.16 -5.78 -1.00
C SER A 17 -45.75 -5.81 -0.46
N ASP A 18 -45.67 -5.30 0.73
CA ASP A 18 -44.95 -5.70 1.92
C ASP A 18 -43.55 -5.15 2.13
N LYS A 19 -43.65 -4.03 2.86
CA LYS A 19 -42.63 -3.63 3.86
C LYS A 19 -42.50 -4.72 4.91
N LYS A 20 -41.33 -5.31 5.01
CA LYS A 20 -40.81 -5.80 6.29
C LYS A 20 -39.30 -5.95 6.25
N ASP A 21 -38.67 -5.34 7.27
CA ASP A 21 -37.38 -5.65 7.82
C ASP A 21 -36.11 -5.11 7.16
N ASP A 22 -36.02 -3.77 7.14
CA ASP A 22 -34.77 -3.06 7.16
C ASP A 22 -34.43 -2.62 8.59
N LYS A 23 -33.99 -3.55 9.42
CA LYS A 23 -33.37 -3.22 10.72
C LYS A 23 -32.40 -4.33 11.19
N LYS A 24 -31.40 -4.65 10.35
CA LYS A 24 -30.32 -5.52 10.82
C LYS A 24 -28.92 -5.21 10.24
N ASP A 25 -28.74 -4.11 9.57
CA ASP A 25 -27.49 -3.77 8.91
C ASP A 25 -26.62 -2.71 9.60
N SER A 26 -26.88 -2.35 10.86
CA SER A 26 -26.09 -1.32 11.53
C SER A 26 -24.99 -1.83 12.48
N LYS A 27 -24.77 -3.14 12.57
CA LYS A 27 -23.68 -3.71 13.39
C LYS A 27 -22.49 -4.29 12.62
N ASP A 28 -22.59 -4.41 11.29
CA ASP A 28 -21.52 -5.00 10.47
C ASP A 28 -20.61 -3.98 9.76
N SER A 29 -20.88 -2.67 9.92
CA SER A 29 -20.09 -1.61 9.28
C SER A 29 -18.72 -1.34 9.93
N LYS A 30 -18.37 -2.05 11.01
CA LYS A 30 -17.05 -1.95 11.67
C LYS A 30 -16.07 -3.05 11.27
N LYS A 31 -16.48 -4.06 10.51
CA LYS A 31 -15.58 -5.05 9.93
C LYS A 31 -15.06 -4.51 8.60
N GLY A 32 -13.76 -4.24 8.54
CA GLY A 32 -13.09 -3.75 7.36
C GLY A 32 -13.46 -4.55 6.11
N ARG A 33 -13.71 -3.85 5.01
CA ARG A 33 -14.18 -4.40 3.72
C ARG A 33 -13.30 -5.51 3.11
N TYR A 34 -12.08 -5.69 3.63
CA TYR A 34 -11.07 -6.59 3.09
C TYR A 34 -11.21 -8.05 3.55
N PHE A 35 -12.09 -8.33 4.51
CA PHE A 35 -12.21 -9.66 5.13
C PHE A 35 -13.57 -10.32 4.95
N LYS A 36 -14.41 -9.84 4.03
CA LYS A 36 -15.71 -10.47 3.74
C LYS A 36 -15.59 -11.93 3.30
N ASP A 37 -14.46 -12.29 2.70
CA ASP A 37 -14.24 -13.63 2.13
C ASP A 37 -13.48 -14.59 3.06
N VAL A 38 -12.95 -14.11 4.20
CA VAL A 38 -12.37 -15.00 5.22
C VAL A 38 -13.47 -15.47 6.17
N THR A 39 -14.50 -16.06 5.59
CA THR A 39 -15.57 -16.73 6.37
C THR A 39 -15.25 -18.18 6.69
N ASN A 40 -14.09 -18.68 6.25
CA ASN A 40 -13.68 -20.04 6.49
C ASN A 40 -13.35 -20.23 7.99
N SER A 41 -14.24 -20.87 8.69
CA SER A 41 -14.08 -21.20 10.12
C SER A 41 -12.82 -22.03 10.38
N GLU A 42 -12.38 -22.82 9.40
CA GLU A 42 -11.16 -23.63 9.50
C GLU A 42 -9.91 -22.76 9.50
N VAL A 43 -9.83 -21.74 8.64
CA VAL A 43 -8.70 -20.79 8.63
C VAL A 43 -8.62 -20.02 9.94
N ARG A 44 -9.76 -19.59 10.49
CA ARG A 44 -9.80 -18.92 11.80
C ARG A 44 -9.37 -19.85 12.94
N ALA A 45 -9.74 -21.12 12.86
CA ALA A 45 -9.32 -22.10 13.85
C ALA A 45 -7.80 -22.34 13.80
N LEU A 46 -7.22 -22.41 12.61
CA LEU A 46 -5.77 -22.54 12.42
C LEU A 46 -4.98 -21.32 12.92
N LEU A 47 -5.53 -20.12 12.76
CA LEU A 47 -4.87 -18.87 13.17
C LEU A 47 -5.05 -18.52 14.65
N LYS A 48 -5.98 -19.18 15.37
CA LYS A 48 -6.32 -18.87 16.76
C LYS A 48 -5.14 -19.00 17.72
N ASP A 49 -4.23 -19.94 17.46
CA ASP A 49 -3.08 -20.25 18.31
C ASP A 49 -1.76 -19.68 17.76
N VAL A 50 -1.84 -18.93 16.66
CA VAL A 50 -0.68 -18.25 16.05
C VAL A 50 -0.63 -16.81 16.55
N THR A 51 0.54 -16.38 17.02
CA THR A 51 0.80 -14.98 17.35
C THR A 51 1.79 -14.41 16.34
N PHE A 52 1.36 -13.37 15.61
CA PHE A 52 2.22 -12.69 14.63
C PHE A 52 3.11 -11.67 15.34
N LYS A 53 4.41 -11.79 15.13
CA LYS A 53 5.41 -10.84 15.61
C LYS A 53 5.57 -9.70 14.62
N ILE A 54 5.21 -8.50 15.04
CA ILE A 54 5.33 -7.27 14.27
C ILE A 54 6.53 -6.49 14.79
N ILE A 55 7.53 -6.24 13.95
CA ILE A 55 8.66 -5.40 14.32
C ILE A 55 8.54 -4.01 13.69
N VAL A 56 8.91 -3.00 14.46
CA VAL A 56 8.88 -1.60 14.03
C VAL A 56 10.00 -0.81 14.71
N ASN A 57 10.55 0.16 14.01
CA ASN A 57 11.54 1.07 14.59
C ASN A 57 10.85 2.03 15.57
N LYS A 58 11.28 2.04 16.83
CA LYS A 58 10.68 2.86 17.89
C LYS A 58 10.90 4.36 17.67
N ASN A 59 11.94 4.75 16.94
CA ASN A 59 12.26 6.15 16.67
C ASN A 59 11.33 6.76 15.61
N ASN A 60 10.50 5.97 14.94
CA ASN A 60 9.51 6.43 13.98
C ASN A 60 8.08 6.31 14.55
N SER A 61 7.61 7.39 15.18
CA SER A 61 6.30 7.40 15.84
C SER A 61 5.12 7.10 14.92
N GLU A 62 5.22 7.44 13.64
CA GLU A 62 4.14 7.20 12.67
C GLU A 62 4.07 5.73 12.29
N ARG A 63 5.22 5.07 12.11
CA ARG A 63 5.26 3.62 11.89
C ARG A 63 4.77 2.85 13.12
N VAL A 64 5.10 3.29 14.33
CA VAL A 64 4.59 2.69 15.58
C VAL A 64 3.06 2.78 15.64
N LYS A 65 2.49 3.95 15.29
CA LYS A 65 1.03 4.11 15.19
C LYS A 65 0.42 3.18 14.12
N ALA A 66 1.08 3.08 12.96
CA ALA A 66 0.63 2.17 11.90
C ALA A 66 0.68 0.71 12.34
N ALA A 67 1.75 0.28 13.03
CA ALA A 67 1.84 -1.07 13.61
C ALA A 67 0.69 -1.36 14.58
N THR A 68 0.35 -0.38 15.43
CA THR A 68 -0.79 -0.50 16.36
C THR A 68 -2.12 -0.65 15.62
N ILE A 69 -2.34 0.11 14.55
CA ILE A 69 -3.56 0.02 13.74
C ILE A 69 -3.65 -1.36 13.07
N ILE A 70 -2.53 -1.85 12.51
CA ILE A 70 -2.45 -3.18 11.89
C ILE A 70 -2.75 -4.27 12.92
N SER A 71 -2.11 -4.21 14.09
CA SER A 71 -2.34 -5.12 15.20
C SER A 71 -3.83 -5.19 15.58
N ASN A 72 -4.44 -4.04 15.84
CA ASN A 72 -5.87 -3.97 16.19
C ASN A 72 -6.78 -4.56 15.11
N ASN A 73 -6.45 -4.34 13.83
CA ASN A 73 -7.21 -4.91 12.71
C ASN A 73 -7.06 -6.43 12.62
N LEU A 74 -5.86 -6.95 12.86
CA LEU A 74 -5.59 -8.40 12.90
C LEU A 74 -6.31 -9.06 14.09
N GLU A 75 -6.25 -8.45 15.27
CA GLU A 75 -6.96 -8.94 16.46
C GLU A 75 -8.48 -8.93 16.28
N ALA A 76 -9.03 -7.93 15.59
CA ALA A 76 -10.46 -7.87 15.28
C ALA A 76 -10.96 -9.06 14.45
N ILE A 77 -10.08 -9.72 13.71
CA ILE A 77 -10.38 -10.93 12.94
C ILE A 77 -9.92 -12.22 13.64
N GLY A 78 -9.38 -12.11 14.86
CA GLY A 78 -9.00 -13.24 15.70
C GLY A 78 -7.54 -13.68 15.55
N ILE A 79 -6.68 -12.89 14.91
CA ILE A 79 -5.24 -13.13 14.82
C ILE A 79 -4.57 -12.39 15.96
N LYS A 80 -3.84 -13.11 16.81
CA LYS A 80 -3.05 -12.51 17.87
C LYS A 80 -1.80 -11.85 17.32
N THR A 81 -1.39 -10.72 17.89
CA THR A 81 -0.20 -10.00 17.48
C THR A 81 0.65 -9.60 18.68
N GLU A 82 1.95 -9.49 18.46
CA GLU A 82 2.93 -8.95 19.39
C GLU A 82 3.75 -7.89 18.66
N ILE A 83 3.68 -6.64 19.12
CA ILE A 83 4.48 -5.54 18.54
C ILE A 83 5.80 -5.44 19.32
N LYS A 84 6.91 -5.40 18.60
CA LYS A 84 8.26 -5.15 19.13
C LYS A 84 8.76 -3.83 18.60
N ASP A 85 8.84 -2.84 19.49
CA ASP A 85 9.46 -1.54 19.22
C ASP A 85 10.96 -1.67 19.41
N LEU A 86 11.71 -1.63 18.31
CA LEU A 86 13.14 -1.91 18.29
C LEU A 86 13.96 -0.65 18.02
N GLU A 87 15.16 -0.57 18.62
CA GLU A 87 16.18 0.40 18.21
C GLU A 87 16.73 0.07 16.83
N ASP A 88 17.42 1.01 16.18
CA ASP A 88 17.97 0.86 14.83
C ASP A 88 18.86 -0.39 14.69
N ASP A 89 19.77 -0.61 15.65
CA ASP A 89 20.66 -1.78 15.65
C ASP A 89 19.91 -3.10 15.86
N GLU A 90 18.88 -3.08 16.71
CA GLU A 90 18.05 -4.25 16.98
C GLU A 90 17.16 -4.57 15.78
N MET A 91 16.61 -3.53 15.14
CA MET A 91 15.82 -3.64 13.93
C MET A 91 16.62 -4.28 12.80
N THR A 92 17.86 -3.81 12.57
CA THR A 92 18.77 -4.38 11.59
C THR A 92 19.05 -5.86 11.88
N LYS A 93 19.37 -6.20 13.13
CA LYS A 93 19.61 -7.60 13.53
C LYS A 93 18.39 -8.49 13.36
N ALA A 94 17.19 -7.97 13.65
CA ALA A 94 15.95 -8.72 13.50
C ALA A 94 15.62 -8.97 12.02
N LEU A 95 15.86 -7.98 11.15
CA LEU A 95 15.70 -8.11 9.71
C LEU A 95 16.68 -9.14 9.13
N ASP A 96 17.94 -9.07 9.49
CA ASP A 96 18.99 -10.02 9.03
C ASP A 96 18.67 -11.46 9.43
N LYS A 97 18.18 -11.65 10.66
CA LYS A 97 17.82 -12.97 11.19
C LYS A 97 16.46 -13.45 10.73
N LYS A 98 15.67 -12.59 10.06
CA LYS A 98 14.26 -12.84 9.69
C LYS A 98 13.40 -13.24 10.90
N ASP A 99 13.69 -12.64 12.07
CA ASP A 99 13.01 -12.93 13.33
C ASP A 99 11.76 -12.04 13.49
N TYR A 100 10.83 -12.17 12.56
CA TYR A 100 9.54 -11.48 12.52
C TYR A 100 8.60 -12.15 11.52
N ASP A 101 7.30 -11.89 11.69
CA ASP A 101 6.27 -12.24 10.71
C ASP A 101 5.93 -11.03 9.84
N LEU A 102 5.91 -9.83 10.44
CA LEU A 102 5.68 -8.55 9.76
C LEU A 102 6.73 -7.52 10.21
N ALA A 103 7.28 -6.78 9.28
CA ALA A 103 8.20 -5.68 9.56
C ALA A 103 7.71 -4.38 8.90
N LEU A 104 7.55 -3.32 9.68
CA LEU A 104 7.25 -1.98 9.15
C LEU A 104 8.54 -1.23 8.90
N ILE A 105 8.89 -1.13 7.63
CA ILE A 105 10.12 -0.46 7.19
C ILE A 105 9.81 0.68 6.23
N GLY A 106 10.77 1.54 6.00
CA GLY A 106 10.75 2.54 4.93
C GLY A 106 11.96 2.32 4.03
N CYS A 107 11.75 2.52 2.75
CA CYS A 107 12.82 2.47 1.75
C CYS A 107 12.86 3.82 1.03
N GLU A 108 14.05 4.33 0.76
CA GLU A 108 14.22 5.39 -0.22
C GLU A 108 13.87 4.84 -1.59
N LEU A 109 13.10 5.62 -2.37
CA LEU A 109 12.80 5.26 -3.74
C LEU A 109 13.88 5.86 -4.63
N PRO A 110 14.55 5.07 -5.50
CA PRO A 110 15.51 5.62 -6.43
C PRO A 110 14.80 6.51 -7.45
N ALA A 111 15.48 7.57 -7.89
CA ALA A 111 14.97 8.48 -8.90
C ALA A 111 14.70 7.78 -10.26
N VAL A 112 15.37 6.67 -10.51
CA VAL A 112 15.08 5.75 -11.62
C VAL A 112 14.37 4.54 -11.06
N SER A 113 13.24 4.18 -11.66
CA SER A 113 12.46 3.01 -11.24
C SER A 113 13.28 1.73 -11.35
N ASP A 114 13.85 1.28 -10.22
CA ASP A 114 14.62 0.05 -10.13
C ASP A 114 14.05 -0.86 -9.03
N ALA A 115 13.29 -1.86 -9.46
CA ALA A 115 12.72 -2.85 -8.56
C ALA A 115 13.79 -3.64 -7.80
N THR A 116 14.98 -3.82 -8.39
CA THR A 116 16.08 -4.54 -7.78
C THR A 116 16.55 -3.86 -6.49
N TYR A 117 16.65 -2.53 -6.53
CA TYR A 117 17.04 -1.74 -5.36
C TYR A 117 16.08 -1.94 -4.19
N ILE A 118 14.79 -1.78 -4.43
CA ILE A 118 13.75 -1.93 -3.39
C ILE A 118 13.75 -3.35 -2.82
N ILE A 119 13.75 -4.35 -3.68
CA ILE A 119 13.66 -5.76 -3.27
C ILE A 119 14.89 -6.20 -2.47
N LYS A 120 16.08 -5.74 -2.85
CA LYS A 120 17.30 -6.00 -2.08
C LYS A 120 17.28 -5.34 -0.70
N GLN A 121 16.75 -4.11 -0.58
CA GLN A 121 16.59 -3.47 0.71
C GLN A 121 15.64 -4.24 1.65
N LEU A 122 14.64 -4.93 1.08
CA LEU A 122 13.72 -5.78 1.85
C LEU A 122 14.36 -7.09 2.34
N GLY A 123 15.59 -7.39 1.93
CA GLY A 123 16.31 -8.61 2.33
C GLY A 123 15.64 -9.92 1.85
N TYR A 124 14.77 -9.82 0.85
CA TYR A 124 14.10 -10.98 0.28
C TYR A 124 15.00 -11.66 -0.75
N ASP A 125 15.28 -12.96 -0.54
CA ASP A 125 16.12 -13.79 -1.38
C ASP A 125 15.32 -14.97 -1.93
N ASP A 126 15.15 -15.01 -3.26
CA ASP A 126 14.41 -16.04 -3.97
C ASP A 126 14.93 -16.18 -5.41
N LYS A 127 15.31 -17.40 -5.79
CA LYS A 127 15.85 -17.69 -7.13
C LYS A 127 14.90 -17.32 -8.29
N GLN A 128 13.59 -17.36 -8.07
CA GLN A 128 12.63 -16.98 -9.10
C GLN A 128 12.55 -15.47 -9.23
N LEU A 129 12.66 -14.77 -8.11
CA LEU A 129 12.76 -13.31 -8.07
C LEU A 129 13.99 -12.82 -8.82
N ASP A 130 15.16 -13.45 -8.58
CA ASP A 130 16.41 -13.14 -9.27
C ASP A 130 16.28 -13.25 -10.80
N LYS A 131 15.53 -14.24 -11.29
CA LYS A 131 15.28 -14.37 -12.75
C LYS A 131 14.52 -13.16 -13.31
N TYR A 132 13.51 -12.66 -12.58
CA TYR A 132 12.75 -11.48 -12.99
C TYR A 132 13.61 -10.21 -12.94
N LEU A 133 14.41 -10.04 -11.88
CA LEU A 133 15.31 -8.91 -11.74
C LEU A 133 16.38 -8.91 -12.84
N ASN A 134 16.98 -10.06 -13.13
CA ASN A 134 17.93 -10.21 -14.22
C ASN A 134 17.27 -9.94 -15.60
N ALA A 135 16.03 -10.37 -15.79
CA ALA A 135 15.31 -10.09 -17.03
C ALA A 135 15.04 -8.58 -17.20
N LEU A 136 14.75 -7.85 -16.12
CA LEU A 136 14.62 -6.39 -16.16
C LEU A 136 15.94 -5.70 -16.54
N GLN A 137 17.06 -6.14 -15.94
CA GLN A 137 18.37 -5.55 -16.22
C GLN A 137 18.86 -5.80 -17.65
N ASN A 138 18.42 -6.88 -18.28
CA ASN A 138 18.79 -7.27 -19.62
C ASN A 138 17.74 -6.96 -20.70
N ALA A 139 16.65 -6.27 -20.32
CA ALA A 139 15.59 -5.91 -21.24
C ALA A 139 16.09 -4.87 -22.26
N ASN A 140 15.83 -5.12 -23.54
CA ASN A 140 16.28 -4.28 -24.65
C ASN A 140 15.18 -3.41 -25.26
N SER A 141 13.95 -3.55 -24.77
CA SER A 141 12.80 -2.80 -25.25
C SER A 141 11.86 -2.40 -24.12
N GLU A 142 11.10 -1.35 -24.36
CA GLU A 142 10.09 -0.87 -23.41
C GLU A 142 8.99 -1.94 -23.16
N ASP A 143 8.63 -2.70 -24.18
CA ASP A 143 7.63 -3.77 -24.06
C ASP A 143 8.14 -4.94 -23.22
N GLU A 144 9.40 -5.30 -23.34
CA GLU A 144 10.05 -6.29 -22.48
C GLU A 144 10.08 -5.82 -21.02
N ILE A 145 10.43 -4.57 -20.77
CA ILE A 145 10.41 -3.96 -19.45
C ILE A 145 8.99 -4.05 -18.86
N LYS A 146 7.98 -3.57 -19.58
CA LYS A 146 6.57 -3.58 -19.13
C LYS A 146 6.07 -4.98 -18.84
N SER A 147 6.33 -5.95 -19.69
CA SER A 147 5.90 -7.34 -19.52
C SER A 147 6.56 -8.00 -18.33
N THR A 148 7.85 -7.75 -18.14
CA THR A 148 8.62 -8.28 -17.01
C THR A 148 8.15 -7.66 -15.69
N TYR A 149 7.93 -6.34 -15.62
CA TYR A 149 7.34 -5.70 -14.44
C TYR A 149 5.98 -6.26 -14.10
N LYS A 150 5.10 -6.47 -15.08
CA LYS A 150 3.79 -7.07 -14.85
C LYS A 150 3.89 -8.46 -14.23
N THR A 151 4.83 -9.27 -14.68
CA THR A 151 5.08 -10.62 -14.15
C THR A 151 5.68 -10.55 -12.74
N LEU A 152 6.63 -9.66 -12.52
CA LEU A 152 7.25 -9.42 -11.22
C LEU A 152 6.21 -8.95 -10.18
N GLN A 153 5.36 -7.99 -10.52
CA GLN A 153 4.30 -7.50 -9.65
C GLN A 153 3.32 -8.62 -9.24
N LYS A 154 2.95 -9.48 -10.19
CA LYS A 154 2.11 -10.64 -9.90
C LYS A 154 2.80 -11.58 -8.91
N TYR A 155 4.07 -11.87 -9.11
CA TYR A 155 4.86 -12.72 -8.24
C TYR A 155 4.99 -12.14 -6.83
N VAL A 156 5.34 -10.84 -6.71
CA VAL A 156 5.44 -10.13 -5.43
C VAL A 156 4.11 -10.19 -4.66
N LYS A 157 2.99 -10.01 -5.36
CA LYS A 157 1.65 -10.11 -4.78
C LYS A 157 1.32 -11.52 -4.31
N GLU A 158 1.58 -12.54 -5.13
CA GLU A 158 1.30 -13.95 -4.80
C GLU A 158 2.14 -14.45 -3.63
N LYS A 159 3.35 -13.98 -3.51
CA LYS A 159 4.28 -14.33 -2.41
C LYS A 159 4.13 -13.43 -1.19
N ALA A 160 3.30 -12.38 -1.27
CA ALA A 160 3.12 -11.39 -0.21
C ALA A 160 4.48 -10.83 0.31
N ILE A 161 5.41 -10.55 -0.59
CA ILE A 161 6.78 -10.12 -0.25
C ILE A 161 6.73 -8.80 0.50
N PHE A 162 5.95 -7.84 0.00
CA PHE A 162 5.68 -6.58 0.69
C PHE A 162 4.33 -5.98 0.28
N ILE A 163 3.85 -5.08 1.12
CA ILE A 163 2.66 -4.25 0.88
C ILE A 163 3.07 -2.81 1.10
N SER A 164 2.91 -1.96 0.08
CA SER A 164 3.12 -0.53 0.21
C SER A 164 1.92 0.12 0.89
N PHE A 165 2.15 0.86 1.97
CA PHE A 165 1.13 1.64 2.67
C PHE A 165 1.01 3.07 2.15
N GLY A 166 2.10 3.62 1.61
CA GLY A 166 2.13 4.98 1.11
C GLY A 166 3.51 5.34 0.59
N ILE A 167 3.56 6.43 -0.12
CA ILE A 167 4.78 7.10 -0.57
C ILE A 167 4.78 8.45 0.13
N LEU A 168 5.89 8.82 0.73
CA LEU A 168 6.11 10.13 1.32
C LEU A 168 6.90 10.96 0.32
N ASP A 169 6.44 12.18 0.10
CA ASP A 169 7.16 13.14 -0.73
C ASP A 169 8.12 13.96 0.13
N ASP A 170 9.28 14.24 -0.40
CA ASP A 170 10.22 15.20 0.19
C ASP A 170 9.80 16.63 -0.14
N TYR A 171 10.03 17.55 0.79
CA TYR A 171 9.62 18.94 0.65
C TYR A 171 10.83 19.88 0.74
N VAL A 172 10.83 20.86 -0.12
CA VAL A 172 11.73 22.00 -0.01
C VAL A 172 10.97 23.21 0.52
N VAL A 173 11.44 23.76 1.61
CA VAL A 173 10.83 24.94 2.25
C VAL A 173 11.62 26.19 1.92
N LEU A 174 10.98 27.16 1.29
CA LEU A 174 11.54 28.47 1.04
C LEU A 174 11.12 29.47 2.11
N ASN A 175 12.03 30.37 2.45
CA ASN A 175 11.68 31.49 3.33
C ASN A 175 10.61 32.37 2.67
N GLY A 176 9.61 32.83 3.46
CA GLY A 176 8.49 33.63 2.96
C GLY A 176 8.86 34.96 2.29
N ARG A 177 10.12 35.43 2.44
CA ARG A 177 10.69 36.59 1.75
C ARG A 177 11.15 36.27 0.31
N LEU A 178 11.19 35.00 -0.06
CA LEU A 178 11.57 34.57 -1.40
C LEU A 178 10.33 34.37 -2.25
N ASP A 179 10.45 34.66 -3.52
CA ASP A 179 9.45 34.44 -4.55
C ASP A 179 10.08 33.63 -5.68
N GLY A 180 9.30 32.71 -6.25
CA GLY A 180 9.78 31.79 -7.27
C GLY A 180 9.54 30.35 -6.89
N GLU A 181 9.89 29.44 -7.78
CA GLU A 181 9.67 28.01 -7.63
C GLU A 181 11.00 27.26 -7.78
N LEU A 182 11.28 26.36 -6.85
CA LEU A 182 12.34 25.36 -6.97
C LEU A 182 11.73 24.06 -7.49
N ILE A 183 12.28 23.55 -8.57
CA ILE A 183 11.89 22.26 -9.16
C ILE A 183 12.94 21.23 -8.77
N CYS A 184 13.09 21.03 -7.47
CA CYS A 184 14.08 20.14 -6.90
C CYS A 184 13.86 18.68 -7.28
N ASN A 185 14.92 17.92 -7.33
CA ASN A 185 14.91 16.48 -7.41
C ASN A 185 16.14 15.91 -6.66
N ASP A 186 16.21 14.59 -6.51
CA ASP A 186 17.28 13.89 -5.77
C ASP A 186 18.68 14.19 -6.30
N PHE A 187 18.80 14.54 -7.60
CA PHE A 187 20.10 14.86 -8.21
C PHE A 187 20.48 16.35 -8.09
N ASN A 188 19.51 17.22 -7.95
CA ASN A 188 19.74 18.67 -7.91
C ASN A 188 18.68 19.39 -7.08
N VAL A 189 18.99 19.57 -5.80
CA VAL A 189 18.14 20.31 -4.84
C VAL A 189 18.07 21.82 -5.14
N TYR A 190 18.96 22.35 -5.97
CA TYR A 190 19.01 23.76 -6.37
C TYR A 190 18.44 24.02 -7.76
N ARG A 191 17.82 23.04 -8.38
CA ARG A 191 17.20 23.22 -9.71
C ARG A 191 16.12 24.29 -9.64
N GLY A 192 16.24 25.32 -10.45
CA GLY A 192 15.33 26.46 -10.48
C GLY A 192 15.76 27.64 -9.57
N ILE A 193 16.90 27.56 -8.88
CA ILE A 193 17.37 28.63 -7.98
C ILE A 193 17.56 29.97 -8.69
N ASN A 194 17.84 29.97 -9.98
CA ASN A 194 17.96 31.17 -10.82
C ASN A 194 16.62 31.91 -11.00
N THR A 195 15.49 31.28 -10.68
CA THR A 195 14.16 31.91 -10.75
C THR A 195 13.78 32.59 -9.44
N ILE A 196 14.51 32.31 -8.35
CA ILE A 196 14.22 32.82 -7.02
C ILE A 196 14.59 34.31 -6.91
N LYS A 197 13.67 35.11 -6.41
CA LYS A 197 13.81 36.55 -6.19
C LYS A 197 13.48 36.89 -4.75
N ILE A 198 14.06 37.95 -4.26
CA ILE A 198 13.71 38.52 -2.94
C ILE A 198 12.46 39.39 -3.14
N LYS A 199 11.40 39.13 -2.38
CA LYS A 199 10.22 39.99 -2.33
C LYS A 199 10.64 41.37 -1.80
N LYS A 200 10.29 42.43 -2.53
CA LYS A 200 10.48 43.81 -2.11
C LYS A 200 9.43 44.23 -1.11
#